data_fe8d4d45312defba6ff8c440e95e2e34
#
_entry.id   fe8d4d45312defba6ff8c440e95e2e34
#
_cell.length_a   1.000
_cell.length_b   1.000
_cell.length_c   1.000
_cell.angle_alpha   90.00
_cell.angle_beta   90.00
_cell.angle_gamma   90.00
#
_symmetry.space_group_name_H-M   'P 1'
#
loop_
_entity.id
_entity.type
_entity.pdbx_description
1 polymer ?
#
loop_
_entity_poly.entity_id
_entity_poly.type
_entity_poly.pdbx_seq_one_letter_code
_entity_poly.pdbx_strand_id
1 'polypeptide(L)'
;MKKEKISDVGIISFSLHSDGYNFGAALHSFAFQKYLDKIGVDNVIINYFPKSVWRNCVLNDIFMNIIKFQFISMFKNIIKLFFILIKKKKFHNFFKRNCNITNKQYNVKSLEKLNTISRFVCETDVTWAHLKGGYDRGFLCDLPNMKNKKNVAYSVDFGSKDISFNDAILLKKYAKNFDKISIRNIFKLDYFKNIVDRNDITITIDPVFLIDSTDYVKIAEEIKYEKDYVLVYNCQENNTEMIEKAYKYAKENSLDVKIINCFMNNYQKIEDSYPTLIGIEKVLGLIKNCKFLFTNSYHGICFGIIFEKEFFAFSRKANNEKILTVLRLFNLENRLINDKEIMPCNIDYISAKNFATEIIQKSKLFIEDALKEKILGGG
;
A
#
# COMPACT_ATOMS: atom_id res chain seq x y z
N MET A 1 18.78 27.54 -10.30
CA MET A 1 17.88 26.71 -9.45
C MET A 1 16.44 27.05 -9.80
N LYS A 2 15.67 26.09 -10.39
CA LYS A 2 14.21 26.29 -10.56
C LYS A 2 13.61 26.40 -9.16
N LYS A 3 12.86 27.48 -8.87
CA LYS A 3 12.07 27.60 -7.64
C LYS A 3 11.15 26.37 -7.58
N GLU A 4 11.19 25.61 -6.47
CA GLU A 4 10.19 24.56 -6.24
C GLU A 4 8.81 25.20 -6.28
N LYS A 5 7.91 24.59 -7.08
CA LYS A 5 6.52 25.04 -7.17
C LYS A 5 5.88 24.88 -5.79
N ILE A 6 5.17 25.89 -5.34
CA ILE A 6 4.35 25.79 -4.14
C ILE A 6 3.17 24.88 -4.49
N SER A 7 2.96 23.83 -3.70
CA SER A 7 1.79 22.96 -3.82
C SER A 7 0.93 23.05 -2.57
N ASP A 8 -0.39 23.00 -2.74
CA ASP A 8 -1.30 23.06 -1.60
C ASP A 8 -1.13 21.86 -0.68
N VAL A 9 -1.06 20.67 -1.25
CA VAL A 9 -1.02 19.41 -0.51
C VAL A 9 0.26 18.63 -0.78
N GLY A 10 1.00 18.31 0.27
CA GLY A 10 2.11 17.37 0.24
C GLY A 10 1.69 16.01 0.78
N ILE A 11 1.73 14.98 -0.08
CA ILE A 11 1.38 13.60 0.28
C ILE A 11 2.63 12.91 0.81
N ILE A 12 2.56 12.36 2.02
CA ILE A 12 3.63 11.59 2.65
C ILE A 12 3.13 10.17 2.89
N SER A 13 3.79 9.20 2.29
CA SER A 13 3.51 7.78 2.49
C SER A 13 4.74 6.92 2.22
N PHE A 14 4.61 5.61 2.34
CA PHE A 14 5.69 4.70 1.94
C PHE A 14 5.97 4.69 0.44
N SER A 15 5.01 5.02 -0.39
CA SER A 15 5.04 5.17 -1.86
C SER A 15 6.30 4.60 -2.58
N LEU A 16 7.26 5.47 -2.91
CA LEU A 16 8.51 5.10 -3.60
C LEU A 16 9.47 4.26 -2.76
N HIS A 17 9.40 4.37 -1.44
CA HIS A 17 10.38 3.81 -0.51
C HIS A 17 9.74 2.84 0.49
N SER A 18 8.75 2.07 0.04
CA SER A 18 8.22 0.97 0.84
C SER A 18 9.27 -0.13 1.00
N ASP A 19 9.24 -0.83 2.15
CA ASP A 19 10.13 -1.96 2.37
C ASP A 19 9.92 -3.04 1.29
N GLY A 20 11.01 -3.43 0.62
CA GLY A 20 10.98 -4.37 -0.50
C GLY A 20 10.27 -3.88 -1.77
N TYR A 21 9.93 -2.59 -1.89
CA TYR A 21 9.18 -2.03 -3.03
C TYR A 21 7.84 -2.74 -3.25
N ASN A 22 6.92 -2.53 -2.34
CA ASN A 22 5.58 -3.11 -2.36
C ASN A 22 4.73 -2.48 -3.47
N PHE A 23 4.19 -3.31 -4.37
CA PHE A 23 3.33 -2.84 -5.46
C PHE A 23 2.08 -2.10 -4.95
N GLY A 24 1.48 -2.61 -3.87
CA GLY A 24 0.32 -1.98 -3.25
C GLY A 24 0.64 -0.58 -2.73
N ALA A 25 1.80 -0.40 -2.09
CA ALA A 25 2.24 0.90 -1.59
C ALA A 25 2.40 1.95 -2.71
N ALA A 26 2.83 1.54 -3.89
CA ALA A 26 2.91 2.43 -5.04
C ALA A 26 1.52 2.76 -5.60
N LEU A 27 0.63 1.77 -5.67
CA LEU A 27 -0.68 1.91 -6.29
C LEU A 27 -1.67 2.70 -5.43
N HIS A 28 -1.62 2.59 -4.09
CA HIS A 28 -2.48 3.43 -3.26
C HIS A 28 -2.07 4.91 -3.35
N SER A 29 -0.77 5.23 -3.37
CA SER A 29 -0.33 6.63 -3.54
C SER A 29 -0.64 7.19 -4.93
N PHE A 30 -0.50 6.37 -5.98
CA PHE A 30 -0.97 6.72 -7.32
C PHE A 30 -2.46 7.04 -7.32
N ALA A 31 -3.29 6.18 -6.74
CA ALA A 31 -4.72 6.33 -6.70
C ALA A 31 -5.15 7.57 -5.89
N PHE A 32 -4.54 7.79 -4.74
CA PHE A 32 -4.81 8.95 -3.91
C PHE A 32 -4.50 10.25 -4.66
N GLN A 33 -3.33 10.35 -5.28
CA GLN A 33 -2.97 11.51 -6.09
C GLN A 33 -3.93 11.72 -7.26
N LYS A 34 -4.26 10.65 -8.00
CA LYS A 34 -5.22 10.72 -9.11
C LYS A 34 -6.60 11.19 -8.67
N TYR A 35 -7.04 10.78 -7.49
CA TYR A 35 -8.29 11.29 -6.94
C TYR A 35 -8.20 12.78 -6.61
N LEU A 36 -7.11 13.24 -5.98
CA LEU A 36 -6.91 14.67 -5.73
C LEU A 36 -6.87 15.50 -7.03
N ASP A 37 -6.22 14.99 -8.08
CA ASP A 37 -6.21 15.62 -9.40
C ASP A 37 -7.64 15.76 -9.96
N LYS A 38 -8.46 14.69 -9.86
CA LYS A 38 -9.87 14.70 -10.32
C LYS A 38 -10.73 15.73 -9.60
N ILE A 39 -10.47 15.99 -8.33
CA ILE A 39 -11.21 16.97 -7.54
C ILE A 39 -10.59 18.39 -7.56
N GLY A 40 -9.52 18.58 -8.36
CA GLY A 40 -8.90 19.89 -8.58
C GLY A 40 -8.01 20.39 -7.43
N VAL A 41 -7.50 19.49 -6.56
CA VAL A 41 -6.59 19.84 -5.46
C VAL A 41 -5.15 19.82 -5.97
N ASP A 42 -4.43 20.95 -5.93
CA ASP A 42 -2.99 21.00 -6.25
C ASP A 42 -2.19 20.22 -5.23
N ASN A 43 -1.46 19.20 -5.70
CA ASN A 43 -0.82 18.24 -4.83
C ASN A 43 0.51 17.72 -5.38
N VAL A 44 1.36 17.21 -4.50
CA VAL A 44 2.62 16.57 -4.85
C VAL A 44 2.93 15.42 -3.90
N ILE A 45 3.35 14.27 -4.41
CA ILE A 45 3.90 13.20 -3.57
C ILE A 45 5.32 13.59 -3.18
N ILE A 46 5.56 13.66 -1.88
CA ILE A 46 6.89 13.95 -1.35
C ILE A 46 7.74 12.70 -1.45
N ASN A 47 8.84 12.77 -2.19
CA ASN A 47 9.83 11.70 -2.29
C ASN A 47 10.57 11.55 -0.93
N TYR A 48 9.84 11.02 0.06
CA TYR A 48 10.29 10.89 1.44
C TYR A 48 10.88 9.51 1.71
N PHE A 49 12.10 9.49 2.24
CA PHE A 49 12.83 8.28 2.63
C PHE A 49 12.81 8.13 4.16
N PRO A 50 11.91 7.31 4.72
CA PRO A 50 11.75 7.19 6.16
C PRO A 50 12.92 6.47 6.83
N LYS A 51 13.17 6.81 8.09
CA LYS A 51 14.27 6.26 8.90
C LYS A 51 14.17 4.73 9.07
N SER A 52 12.96 4.20 9.13
CA SER A 52 12.69 2.76 9.24
C SER A 52 13.21 1.97 8.04
N VAL A 53 12.98 2.49 6.83
CA VAL A 53 13.48 1.88 5.58
C VAL A 53 15.01 1.95 5.53
N TRP A 54 15.60 3.08 5.94
CA TRP A 54 17.06 3.21 6.00
C TRP A 54 17.68 2.19 6.95
N ARG A 55 17.08 1.97 8.14
CA ARG A 55 17.57 0.99 9.12
C ARG A 55 17.40 -0.47 8.68
N ASN A 56 16.45 -0.74 7.78
CA ASN A 56 16.27 -2.05 7.14
C ASN A 56 17.08 -2.17 5.83
N CYS A 57 17.93 -1.19 5.52
CA CYS A 57 18.69 -1.17 4.28
C CYS A 57 19.73 -2.30 4.27
N VAL A 58 19.73 -3.07 3.19
CA VAL A 58 20.69 -4.17 2.94
C VAL A 58 22.15 -3.72 3.04
N LEU A 59 22.43 -2.42 2.82
CA LEU A 59 23.77 -1.87 3.02
C LEU A 59 24.25 -1.97 4.46
N ASN A 60 23.37 -1.78 5.45
CA ASN A 60 23.71 -1.99 6.85
C ASN A 60 24.04 -3.47 7.14
N ASP A 61 23.25 -4.38 6.55
CA ASP A 61 23.48 -5.81 6.72
C ASP A 61 24.82 -6.24 6.07
N ILE A 62 25.15 -5.69 4.90
CA ILE A 62 26.46 -5.91 4.25
C ILE A 62 27.58 -5.41 5.15
N PHE A 63 27.48 -4.18 5.66
CA PHE A 63 28.49 -3.60 6.54
C PHE A 63 28.68 -4.41 7.84
N MET A 64 27.57 -4.83 8.47
CA MET A 64 27.63 -5.67 9.66
C MET A 64 28.22 -7.07 9.38
N ASN A 65 27.97 -7.64 8.19
CA ASN A 65 28.56 -8.92 7.79
C ASN A 65 30.07 -8.83 7.54
N ILE A 66 30.55 -7.69 7.02
CA ILE A 66 31.98 -7.43 6.89
C ILE A 66 32.64 -7.42 8.28
N ILE A 67 32.06 -6.67 9.23
CA ILE A 67 32.58 -6.58 10.61
C ILE A 67 32.61 -7.96 11.29
N LYS A 68 31.61 -8.82 11.01
CA LYS A 68 31.47 -10.16 11.60
C LYS A 68 32.19 -11.25 10.80
N PHE A 69 32.94 -10.91 9.76
CA PHE A 69 33.60 -11.86 8.85
C PHE A 69 32.66 -12.93 8.23
N GLN A 70 31.40 -12.56 7.98
CA GLN A 70 30.37 -13.46 7.42
C GLN A 70 30.29 -13.34 5.89
N PHE A 71 31.29 -13.80 5.17
CA PHE A 71 31.44 -13.60 3.71
C PHE A 71 30.31 -14.20 2.87
N ILE A 72 29.78 -15.37 3.23
CA ILE A 72 28.65 -16.00 2.51
C ILE A 72 27.39 -15.15 2.63
N SER A 73 27.09 -14.64 3.83
CA SER A 73 25.95 -13.75 4.08
C SER A 73 26.13 -12.41 3.37
N MET A 74 27.35 -11.90 3.34
CA MET A 74 27.71 -10.69 2.61
C MET A 74 27.43 -10.85 1.10
N PHE A 75 27.87 -11.96 0.48
CA PHE A 75 27.64 -12.21 -0.94
C PHE A 75 26.14 -12.32 -1.28
N LYS A 76 25.37 -13.03 -0.46
CA LYS A 76 23.90 -13.08 -0.60
C LYS A 76 23.27 -11.69 -0.52
N ASN A 77 23.73 -10.83 0.38
CA ASN A 77 23.23 -9.47 0.53
C ASN A 77 23.63 -8.56 -0.64
N ILE A 78 24.78 -8.76 -1.27
CA ILE A 78 25.19 -8.06 -2.49
C ILE A 78 24.24 -8.39 -3.65
N ILE A 79 23.92 -9.67 -3.85
CA ILE A 79 22.96 -10.11 -4.86
C ILE A 79 21.57 -9.49 -4.57
N LYS A 80 21.14 -9.53 -3.31
CA LYS A 80 19.88 -8.91 -2.86
C LYS A 80 19.85 -7.41 -3.16
N LEU A 81 20.96 -6.71 -2.91
CA LEU A 81 21.08 -5.28 -3.23
C LEU A 81 20.92 -5.00 -4.72
N PHE A 82 21.54 -5.83 -5.58
CA PHE A 82 21.39 -5.69 -7.03
C PHE A 82 19.92 -5.78 -7.46
N PHE A 83 19.17 -6.76 -6.95
CA PHE A 83 17.74 -6.89 -7.22
C PHE A 83 16.92 -5.71 -6.69
N ILE A 84 17.25 -5.22 -5.50
CA ILE A 84 16.60 -4.03 -4.93
C ILE A 84 16.81 -2.81 -5.83
N LEU A 85 18.02 -2.60 -6.35
CA LEU A 85 18.33 -1.47 -7.23
C LEU A 85 17.56 -1.52 -8.55
N ILE A 86 17.42 -2.71 -9.15
CA ILE A 86 16.58 -2.89 -10.36
C ILE A 86 15.12 -2.55 -10.04
N LYS A 87 14.59 -3.08 -8.95
CA LYS A 87 13.21 -2.85 -8.55
C LYS A 87 12.98 -1.36 -8.24
N LYS A 88 13.90 -0.74 -7.51
CA LYS A 88 13.90 0.71 -7.25
C LYS A 88 13.79 1.52 -8.53
N LYS A 89 14.59 1.18 -9.55
CA LYS A 89 14.54 1.87 -10.86
C LYS A 89 13.17 1.75 -11.52
N LYS A 90 12.53 0.56 -11.47
CA LYS A 90 11.19 0.35 -12.05
C LYS A 90 10.13 1.16 -11.31
N PHE A 91 10.16 1.17 -9.99
CA PHE A 91 9.24 1.97 -9.17
C PHE A 91 9.43 3.47 -9.41
N HIS A 92 10.68 3.93 -9.42
CA HIS A 92 10.97 5.35 -9.70
C HIS A 92 10.46 5.75 -11.08
N ASN A 93 10.67 4.92 -12.10
CA ASN A 93 10.17 5.17 -13.46
C ASN A 93 8.65 5.21 -13.52
N PHE A 94 7.96 4.33 -12.77
CA PHE A 94 6.50 4.34 -12.64
C PHE A 94 6.01 5.68 -12.08
N PHE A 95 6.54 6.11 -10.94
CA PHE A 95 6.15 7.38 -10.33
C PHE A 95 6.48 8.59 -11.20
N LYS A 96 7.66 8.60 -11.85
CA LYS A 96 8.05 9.70 -12.76
C LYS A 96 7.11 9.84 -13.96
N ARG A 97 6.55 8.73 -14.44
CA ARG A 97 5.64 8.75 -15.61
C ARG A 97 4.20 9.06 -15.22
N ASN A 98 3.77 8.61 -14.05
CA ASN A 98 2.35 8.56 -13.69
C ASN A 98 1.95 9.49 -12.56
N CYS A 99 2.93 10.08 -11.83
CA CYS A 99 2.70 10.89 -10.65
C CYS A 99 3.46 12.21 -10.67
N ASN A 100 2.90 13.22 -10.01
CA ASN A 100 3.62 14.43 -9.65
C ASN A 100 4.39 14.17 -8.34
N ILE A 101 5.70 14.10 -8.42
CA ILE A 101 6.58 13.84 -7.27
C ILE A 101 7.62 14.94 -7.10
N THR A 102 8.06 15.20 -5.88
CA THR A 102 9.15 16.15 -5.66
C THR A 102 10.45 15.66 -6.31
N ASN A 103 11.17 16.55 -7.00
CA ASN A 103 12.44 16.21 -7.66
C ASN A 103 13.52 15.78 -6.67
N LYS A 104 13.51 16.37 -5.48
CA LYS A 104 14.46 16.08 -4.39
C LYS A 104 13.93 14.98 -3.51
N GLN A 105 14.81 14.07 -3.09
CA GLN A 105 14.53 13.11 -2.03
C GLN A 105 14.70 13.76 -0.67
N TYR A 106 13.74 13.54 0.23
CA TYR A 106 13.72 14.08 1.59
C TYR A 106 13.93 12.97 2.62
N ASN A 107 14.64 13.29 3.66
CA ASN A 107 14.64 12.58 4.95
C ASN A 107 14.09 13.52 6.02
N VAL A 108 13.96 13.06 7.27
CA VAL A 108 13.42 13.88 8.37
C VAL A 108 14.08 15.27 8.45
N LYS A 109 15.43 15.34 8.41
CA LYS A 109 16.18 16.61 8.53
C LYS A 109 15.96 17.57 7.36
N SER A 110 15.80 17.05 6.15
CA SER A 110 15.57 17.89 4.97
C SER A 110 14.08 18.19 4.78
N LEU A 111 13.17 17.32 5.23
CA LEU A 111 11.74 17.52 5.18
C LEU A 111 11.30 18.67 6.09
N GLU A 112 11.92 18.85 7.27
CA GLU A 112 11.62 19.97 8.17
C GLU A 112 11.93 21.37 7.58
N LYS A 113 12.69 21.41 6.48
CA LYS A 113 13.04 22.64 5.74
C LYS A 113 12.14 22.89 4.52
N LEU A 114 11.20 21.99 4.24
CA LEU A 114 10.27 22.09 3.11
C LEU A 114 9.10 23.01 3.49
N ASN A 115 9.16 24.27 3.08
CA ASN A 115 8.17 25.29 3.45
C ASN A 115 7.18 25.64 2.32
N THR A 116 7.31 24.96 1.16
CA THR A 116 6.48 25.21 -0.04
C THR A 116 5.18 24.41 -0.06
N ILE A 117 4.84 23.74 1.03
CA ILE A 117 3.62 22.95 1.20
C ILE A 117 2.71 23.61 2.21
N SER A 118 1.44 23.84 1.87
CA SER A 118 0.47 24.48 2.74
C SER A 118 -0.08 23.53 3.79
N ARG A 119 -0.33 22.25 3.43
CA ARG A 119 -0.84 21.21 4.32
C ARG A 119 -0.25 19.83 3.97
N PHE A 120 -0.14 18.94 4.94
CA PHE A 120 0.38 17.60 4.72
C PHE A 120 -0.71 16.55 4.90
N VAL A 121 -0.66 15.54 4.04
CA VAL A 121 -1.50 14.34 4.16
C VAL A 121 -0.58 13.14 4.39
N CYS A 122 -0.70 12.52 5.58
CA CYS A 122 -0.15 11.19 5.81
C CYS A 122 -1.15 10.18 5.22
N GLU A 123 -0.75 9.53 4.15
CA GLU A 123 -1.62 8.68 3.38
C GLU A 123 -1.28 7.22 3.62
N THR A 124 -2.27 6.48 4.03
CA THR A 124 -2.45 5.05 4.24
C THR A 124 -1.25 4.18 4.67
N ASP A 125 -1.47 2.86 4.74
CA ASP A 125 -0.58 1.79 5.18
C ASP A 125 -0.10 1.94 6.65
N VAL A 126 0.87 1.15 7.07
CA VAL A 126 1.37 1.08 8.46
C VAL A 126 2.28 2.28 8.83
N THR A 127 1.92 3.46 8.34
CA THR A 127 2.67 4.70 8.59
C THR A 127 2.67 5.13 10.06
N TRP A 128 1.66 4.70 10.83
CA TRP A 128 1.54 4.96 12.25
C TRP A 128 2.01 3.81 13.15
N ALA A 129 2.66 2.80 12.57
CA ALA A 129 3.23 1.70 13.34
C ALA A 129 4.56 2.07 14.01
N HIS A 130 4.82 1.45 15.16
CA HIS A 130 6.15 1.46 15.77
C HIS A 130 7.08 0.55 14.95
N LEU A 131 7.78 1.13 14.00
CA LEU A 131 8.70 0.43 13.11
C LEU A 131 10.09 0.30 13.72
N LYS A 132 10.97 -0.48 13.07
CA LYS A 132 12.37 -0.58 13.48
C LYS A 132 13.03 0.80 13.55
N GLY A 133 13.20 1.30 14.74
CA GLY A 133 13.75 2.65 14.99
C GLY A 133 12.75 3.65 15.55
N GLY A 134 11.58 3.20 15.97
CA GLY A 134 10.52 3.98 16.59
C GLY A 134 9.54 4.55 15.57
N TYR A 135 8.74 5.47 16.04
CA TYR A 135 7.81 6.23 15.20
C TYR A 135 8.55 7.18 14.27
N ASP A 136 8.07 7.28 13.03
CA ASP A 136 8.65 8.20 12.06
C ASP A 136 7.98 9.58 12.15
N ARG A 137 8.75 10.61 12.46
CA ARG A 137 8.25 11.97 12.67
C ARG A 137 7.65 12.61 11.41
N GLY A 138 8.11 12.20 10.22
CA GLY A 138 7.55 12.69 8.96
C GLY A 138 6.13 12.18 8.74
N PHE A 139 5.88 10.89 8.96
CA PHE A 139 4.53 10.31 8.87
C PHE A 139 3.57 10.85 9.95
N LEU A 140 4.10 11.22 11.09
CA LEU A 140 3.31 11.72 12.21
C LEU A 140 3.18 13.25 12.25
N CYS A 141 3.60 13.91 11.17
CA CYS A 141 3.59 15.37 11.05
C CYS A 141 4.21 16.10 12.26
N ASP A 142 5.22 15.48 12.92
CA ASP A 142 5.91 16.02 14.10
C ASP A 142 7.20 16.76 13.72
N LEU A 143 7.14 17.64 12.73
CA LEU A 143 8.25 18.48 12.30
C LEU A 143 7.90 19.97 12.43
N PRO A 144 8.89 20.87 12.67
CA PRO A 144 8.64 22.29 12.88
C PRO A 144 7.81 22.95 11.79
N ASN A 145 8.06 22.62 10.53
CA ASN A 145 7.34 23.16 9.36
C ASN A 145 5.94 22.58 9.15
N MET A 146 5.57 21.57 9.91
CA MET A 146 4.23 20.93 9.88
C MET A 146 3.34 21.41 11.02
N LYS A 147 3.93 21.99 12.07
CA LYS A 147 3.17 22.58 13.17
C LYS A 147 2.36 23.77 12.66
N ASN A 148 1.16 23.94 13.20
CA ASN A 148 0.22 25.00 12.80
C ASN A 148 -0.27 24.91 11.35
N LYS A 149 -0.10 23.76 10.69
CA LYS A 149 -0.73 23.45 9.40
C LYS A 149 -1.87 22.47 9.61
N LYS A 150 -2.87 22.54 8.72
CA LYS A 150 -3.96 21.57 8.71
C LYS A 150 -3.49 20.26 8.10
N ASN A 151 -3.05 19.35 8.97
CA ASN A 151 -2.57 18.04 8.55
C ASN A 151 -3.70 17.01 8.61
N VAL A 152 -3.69 16.07 7.68
CA VAL A 152 -4.69 15.02 7.55
C VAL A 152 -4.02 13.65 7.58
N ALA A 153 -4.60 12.72 8.33
CA ALA A 153 -4.24 11.30 8.28
C ALA A 153 -5.35 10.54 7.56
N TYR A 154 -5.07 10.03 6.37
CA TYR A 154 -6.03 9.33 5.56
C TYR A 154 -5.79 7.83 5.56
N SER A 155 -6.79 7.06 6.03
CA SER A 155 -6.78 5.59 5.95
C SER A 155 -5.54 4.94 6.58
N VAL A 156 -4.96 5.58 7.61
CA VAL A 156 -3.73 5.11 8.26
C VAL A 156 -3.93 3.83 9.05
N ASP A 157 -2.83 3.11 9.29
CA ASP A 157 -2.81 1.88 10.09
C ASP A 157 -1.62 1.91 11.06
N PHE A 158 -1.84 1.47 12.28
CA PHE A 158 -0.82 1.42 13.32
C PHE A 158 -0.21 0.01 13.52
N GLY A 159 -0.54 -0.94 12.65
CA GLY A 159 0.08 -2.26 12.57
C GLY A 159 -0.44 -3.25 13.61
N SER A 160 0.21 -3.38 14.77
CA SER A 160 -0.13 -4.35 15.80
C SER A 160 -1.47 -4.07 16.49
N LYS A 161 -2.10 -5.13 17.05
CA LYS A 161 -3.23 -5.02 18.00
C LYS A 161 -2.77 -4.59 19.39
N ASP A 162 -1.58 -5.06 19.78
CA ASP A 162 -1.07 -4.83 21.12
C ASP A 162 -0.14 -3.63 21.11
N ILE A 163 -0.71 -2.48 21.44
CA ILE A 163 0.04 -1.24 21.60
C ILE A 163 0.51 -1.16 23.06
N SER A 164 1.82 -1.02 23.26
CA SER A 164 2.38 -0.83 24.59
C SER A 164 1.86 0.46 25.23
N PHE A 165 1.87 0.54 26.57
CA PHE A 165 1.48 1.75 27.30
C PHE A 165 2.27 3.00 26.82
N ASN A 166 3.59 2.85 26.61
CA ASN A 166 4.43 3.94 26.12
C ASN A 166 4.07 4.36 24.70
N ASP A 167 3.75 3.39 23.83
CA ASP A 167 3.31 3.67 22.46
C ASP A 167 1.95 4.36 22.43
N ALA A 168 1.04 4.01 23.32
CA ALA A 168 -0.26 4.67 23.47
C ALA A 168 -0.11 6.15 23.83
N ILE A 169 0.77 6.47 24.77
CA ILE A 169 1.10 7.87 25.12
C ILE A 169 1.64 8.63 23.92
N LEU A 170 2.55 8.01 23.15
CA LEU A 170 3.13 8.64 21.97
C LEU A 170 2.09 8.84 20.86
N LEU A 171 1.26 7.84 20.58
CA LEU A 171 0.19 7.95 19.57
C LEU A 171 -0.83 9.03 19.94
N LYS A 172 -1.25 9.11 21.23
CA LYS A 172 -2.11 10.18 21.73
C LYS A 172 -1.48 11.57 21.52
N LYS A 173 -0.17 11.70 21.76
CA LYS A 173 0.57 12.93 21.52
C LYS A 173 0.58 13.29 20.02
N TYR A 174 0.90 12.32 19.15
CA TYR A 174 1.05 12.57 17.72
C TYR A 174 -0.31 12.78 17.01
N ALA A 175 -1.39 12.17 17.49
CA ALA A 175 -2.72 12.40 16.97
C ALA A 175 -3.15 13.88 17.02
N LYS A 176 -2.59 14.66 17.95
CA LYS A 176 -2.82 16.12 18.07
C LYS A 176 -2.21 16.93 16.93
N ASN A 177 -1.29 16.36 16.14
CA ASN A 177 -0.70 17.04 14.98
C ASN A 177 -1.63 17.01 13.75
N PHE A 178 -2.80 16.35 13.86
CA PHE A 178 -3.73 16.16 12.74
C PHE A 178 -5.10 16.76 13.05
N ASP A 179 -5.62 17.53 12.11
CA ASP A 179 -6.97 18.08 12.19
C ASP A 179 -8.02 17.01 11.95
N LYS A 180 -7.76 16.11 10.98
CA LYS A 180 -8.63 14.99 10.65
C LYS A 180 -7.85 13.69 10.58
N ILE A 181 -8.45 12.64 11.14
CA ILE A 181 -7.86 11.29 11.15
C ILE A 181 -8.90 10.30 10.65
N SER A 182 -8.50 9.46 9.72
CA SER A 182 -9.23 8.25 9.38
C SER A 182 -8.30 7.03 9.36
N ILE A 183 -8.87 5.87 9.68
CA ILE A 183 -8.15 4.59 9.67
C ILE A 183 -8.82 3.63 8.70
N ARG A 184 -8.04 2.66 8.22
CA ARG A 184 -8.48 1.68 7.23
C ARG A 184 -9.15 0.45 7.86
N ASN A 185 -8.70 0.05 9.04
CA ASN A 185 -9.08 -1.22 9.66
C ASN A 185 -10.34 -1.06 10.54
N ILE A 186 -11.47 -1.62 10.08
CA ILE A 186 -12.76 -1.51 10.79
C ILE A 186 -12.73 -2.14 12.19
N PHE A 187 -11.92 -3.19 12.39
CA PHE A 187 -11.84 -3.89 13.69
C PHE A 187 -11.05 -3.14 14.75
N LYS A 188 -10.38 -2.04 14.37
CA LYS A 188 -9.51 -1.28 15.24
C LYS A 188 -10.04 0.11 15.60
N LEU A 189 -11.22 0.50 15.10
CA LEU A 189 -11.69 1.87 15.25
C LEU A 189 -11.84 2.28 16.70
N ASP A 190 -12.63 1.53 17.48
CA ASP A 190 -12.92 1.89 18.87
C ASP A 190 -11.66 1.77 19.74
N TYR A 191 -10.85 0.75 19.50
CA TYR A 191 -9.56 0.60 20.19
C TYR A 191 -8.65 1.81 19.94
N PHE A 192 -8.57 2.27 18.69
CA PHE A 192 -7.73 3.41 18.35
C PHE A 192 -8.26 4.73 18.89
N LYS A 193 -9.59 4.96 18.83
CA LYS A 193 -10.25 6.12 19.46
C LYS A 193 -9.89 6.23 20.93
N ASN A 194 -9.96 5.11 21.66
CA ASN A 194 -9.64 5.05 23.08
C ASN A 194 -8.15 5.37 23.35
N ILE A 195 -7.24 4.84 22.53
CA ILE A 195 -5.80 5.10 22.68
C ILE A 195 -5.46 6.57 22.49
N VAL A 196 -5.98 7.17 21.43
CA VAL A 196 -5.63 8.57 21.10
C VAL A 196 -6.54 9.60 21.77
N ASP A 197 -7.60 9.14 22.47
CA ASP A 197 -8.57 9.97 23.16
C ASP A 197 -9.26 10.96 22.21
N ARG A 198 -9.75 10.45 21.06
CA ARG A 198 -10.46 11.23 20.02
C ARG A 198 -11.64 10.45 19.48
N ASN A 199 -12.82 11.06 19.49
CA ASN A 199 -14.06 10.45 18.99
C ASN A 199 -14.35 10.77 17.51
N ASP A 200 -13.68 11.77 16.94
CA ASP A 200 -13.88 12.25 15.58
C ASP A 200 -13.15 11.42 14.51
N ILE A 201 -12.58 10.28 14.89
CA ILE A 201 -11.92 9.35 13.96
C ILE A 201 -12.96 8.51 13.23
N THR A 202 -12.78 8.35 11.93
CA THR A 202 -13.69 7.57 11.09
C THR A 202 -12.98 6.47 10.31
N ILE A 203 -13.75 5.55 9.73
CA ILE A 203 -13.24 4.57 8.76
C ILE A 203 -13.28 5.19 7.37
N THR A 204 -12.21 5.00 6.62
CA THR A 204 -12.15 5.28 5.19
C THR A 204 -11.59 4.07 4.44
N ILE A 205 -11.96 3.96 3.17
CA ILE A 205 -11.50 2.87 2.31
C ILE A 205 -10.06 3.13 1.84
N ASP A 206 -9.35 2.05 1.47
CA ASP A 206 -8.03 2.18 0.86
C ASP A 206 -8.10 3.05 -0.41
N PRO A 207 -7.14 3.94 -0.63
CA PRO A 207 -7.12 4.84 -1.80
C PRO A 207 -7.31 4.16 -3.14
N VAL A 208 -6.93 2.90 -3.30
CA VAL A 208 -7.11 2.18 -4.57
C VAL A 208 -8.57 2.10 -5.04
N PHE A 209 -9.54 2.30 -4.15
CA PHE A 209 -10.97 2.34 -4.48
C PHE A 209 -11.53 3.75 -4.70
N LEU A 210 -10.71 4.80 -4.63
CA LEU A 210 -11.15 6.19 -4.88
C LEU A 210 -11.27 6.53 -6.37
N ILE A 211 -10.61 5.75 -7.22
CA ILE A 211 -10.61 5.93 -8.67
C ILE A 211 -11.16 4.68 -9.38
N ASP A 212 -11.50 4.84 -10.65
CA ASP A 212 -12.13 3.79 -11.43
C ASP A 212 -11.12 2.79 -12.00
N SER A 213 -11.58 1.58 -12.33
CA SER A 213 -10.75 0.55 -12.98
C SER A 213 -10.11 1.03 -14.28
N THR A 214 -10.77 1.92 -15.01
CA THR A 214 -10.27 2.53 -16.26
C THR A 214 -8.96 3.31 -16.07
N ASP A 215 -8.74 3.92 -14.90
CA ASP A 215 -7.49 4.62 -14.60
C ASP A 215 -6.31 3.63 -14.46
N TYR A 216 -6.58 2.46 -13.91
CA TYR A 216 -5.59 1.38 -13.81
C TYR A 216 -5.35 0.67 -15.13
N VAL A 217 -6.39 0.51 -15.96
CA VAL A 217 -6.26 -0.06 -17.30
C VAL A 217 -5.30 0.76 -18.17
N LYS A 218 -5.34 2.10 -18.06
CA LYS A 218 -4.45 3.02 -18.82
C LYS A 218 -2.96 2.83 -18.51
N ILE A 219 -2.63 2.36 -17.32
CA ILE A 219 -1.24 2.16 -16.88
C ILE A 219 -0.83 0.69 -16.83
N ALA A 220 -1.78 -0.24 -16.95
CA ALA A 220 -1.50 -1.67 -16.98
C ALA A 220 -0.76 -2.04 -18.27
N GLU A 221 0.26 -2.89 -18.14
CA GLU A 221 0.94 -3.47 -19.31
C GLU A 221 -0.06 -4.33 -20.10
N GLU A 222 -0.09 -4.15 -21.41
CA GLU A 222 -0.88 -5.02 -22.28
C GLU A 222 -0.19 -6.38 -22.39
N ILE A 223 -0.83 -7.42 -21.89
CA ILE A 223 -0.29 -8.77 -21.85
C ILE A 223 -1.20 -9.66 -22.69
N LYS A 224 -0.61 -10.32 -23.67
CA LYS A 224 -1.27 -11.33 -24.51
C LYS A 224 -0.60 -12.69 -24.26
N TYR A 225 -1.39 -13.67 -23.83
CA TYR A 225 -0.98 -15.06 -23.74
C TYR A 225 -1.86 -15.89 -24.68
N GLU A 226 -1.29 -16.96 -25.21
CA GLU A 226 -2.02 -17.89 -26.08
C GLU A 226 -3.07 -18.67 -25.30
N LYS A 227 -2.86 -18.85 -24.01
CA LYS A 227 -3.72 -19.65 -23.14
C LYS A 227 -4.15 -18.86 -21.91
N ASP A 228 -5.39 -19.05 -21.49
CA ASP A 228 -5.90 -18.49 -20.23
C ASP A 228 -5.13 -19.04 -19.03
N TYR A 229 -5.03 -18.28 -17.95
CA TYR A 229 -4.23 -18.66 -16.80
C TYR A 229 -4.87 -18.32 -15.46
N VAL A 230 -4.49 -19.10 -14.45
CA VAL A 230 -4.65 -18.80 -13.04
C VAL A 230 -3.47 -17.97 -12.59
N LEU A 231 -3.74 -16.87 -11.89
CA LEU A 231 -2.70 -16.06 -11.26
C LEU A 231 -2.61 -16.36 -9.77
N VAL A 232 -1.42 -16.72 -9.29
CA VAL A 232 -1.11 -16.76 -7.85
C VAL A 232 -0.37 -15.49 -7.47
N TYR A 233 -0.95 -14.66 -6.61
CA TYR A 233 -0.28 -13.49 -6.05
C TYR A 233 0.10 -13.76 -4.59
N ASN A 234 1.31 -14.26 -4.41
CA ASN A 234 1.85 -14.72 -3.14
C ASN A 234 2.68 -13.61 -2.47
N CYS A 235 2.28 -13.18 -1.27
CA CYS A 235 2.86 -12.02 -0.58
C CYS A 235 3.19 -12.32 0.89
N GLN A 236 4.34 -11.82 1.36
CA GLN A 236 4.87 -11.85 2.73
C GLN A 236 5.31 -13.22 3.27
N GLU A 237 4.63 -14.30 2.97
CA GLU A 237 5.01 -15.67 3.35
C GLU A 237 4.76 -16.63 2.20
N ASN A 238 5.54 -17.70 2.14
CA ASN A 238 5.30 -18.74 1.15
C ASN A 238 4.09 -19.57 1.57
N ASN A 239 2.96 -19.37 0.90
CA ASN A 239 1.75 -20.15 1.12
C ASN A 239 1.71 -21.31 0.12
N THR A 240 2.31 -22.45 0.50
CA THR A 240 2.39 -23.65 -0.34
C THR A 240 1.01 -24.23 -0.62
N GLU A 241 0.10 -24.23 0.36
CA GLU A 241 -1.27 -24.69 0.20
C GLU A 241 -2.02 -23.92 -0.91
N MET A 242 -1.89 -22.59 -0.89
CA MET A 242 -2.48 -21.74 -1.92
C MET A 242 -1.94 -22.09 -3.32
N ILE A 243 -0.64 -22.33 -3.44
CA ILE A 243 0.01 -22.68 -4.70
C ILE A 243 -0.46 -24.05 -5.18
N GLU A 244 -0.50 -25.04 -4.31
CA GLU A 244 -0.99 -26.40 -4.64
C GLU A 244 -2.45 -26.39 -5.08
N LYS A 245 -3.32 -25.67 -4.38
CA LYS A 245 -4.72 -25.49 -4.76
C LYS A 245 -4.87 -24.81 -6.12
N ALA A 246 -4.03 -23.81 -6.42
CA ALA A 246 -4.01 -23.12 -7.70
C ALA A 246 -3.62 -24.06 -8.86
N TYR A 247 -2.57 -24.89 -8.69
CA TYR A 247 -2.18 -25.88 -9.68
C TYR A 247 -3.27 -26.95 -9.90
N LYS A 248 -3.90 -27.43 -8.82
CA LYS A 248 -5.02 -28.38 -8.93
C LYS A 248 -6.16 -27.78 -9.76
N TYR A 249 -6.60 -26.56 -9.40
CA TYR A 249 -7.65 -25.84 -10.10
C TYR A 249 -7.30 -25.60 -11.57
N ALA A 250 -6.09 -25.16 -11.85
CA ALA A 250 -5.63 -24.92 -13.22
C ALA A 250 -5.65 -26.20 -14.07
N LYS A 251 -5.21 -27.32 -13.52
CA LYS A 251 -5.23 -28.63 -14.19
C LYS A 251 -6.66 -29.07 -14.53
N GLU A 252 -7.59 -28.94 -13.57
CA GLU A 252 -9.00 -29.33 -13.74
C GLU A 252 -9.72 -28.44 -14.78
N ASN A 253 -9.26 -27.20 -14.98
CA ASN A 253 -9.86 -26.24 -15.91
C ASN A 253 -9.03 -26.01 -17.19
N SER A 254 -7.99 -26.80 -17.43
CA SER A 254 -7.10 -26.67 -18.59
C SER A 254 -6.45 -25.28 -18.74
N LEU A 255 -6.09 -24.65 -17.61
CA LEU A 255 -5.46 -23.32 -17.54
C LEU A 255 -3.95 -23.44 -17.26
N ASP A 256 -3.20 -22.41 -17.66
CA ASP A 256 -1.82 -22.23 -17.21
C ASP A 256 -1.76 -21.65 -15.80
N VAL A 257 -0.61 -21.76 -15.13
CA VAL A 257 -0.35 -21.09 -13.85
C VAL A 257 0.71 -20.02 -14.03
N LYS A 258 0.46 -18.84 -13.48
CA LYS A 258 1.43 -17.75 -13.37
C LYS A 258 1.55 -17.33 -11.91
N ILE A 259 2.77 -17.14 -11.40
CA ILE A 259 2.99 -16.84 -9.99
C ILE A 259 3.74 -15.52 -9.85
N ILE A 260 3.15 -14.55 -9.13
CA ILE A 260 3.85 -13.37 -8.61
C ILE A 260 4.28 -13.70 -7.19
N ASN A 261 5.59 -13.81 -6.98
CA ASN A 261 6.15 -14.06 -5.67
C ASN A 261 6.85 -12.80 -5.14
N CYS A 262 6.30 -12.21 -4.07
CA CYS A 262 6.84 -10.98 -3.48
C CYS A 262 7.99 -11.22 -2.49
N PHE A 263 8.47 -12.47 -2.34
CA PHE A 263 9.56 -12.81 -1.43
C PHE A 263 10.92 -12.71 -2.09
N MET A 264 11.84 -12.08 -1.39
CA MET A 264 13.25 -12.08 -1.77
C MET A 264 14.07 -13.21 -1.11
N ASN A 265 13.48 -13.94 -0.17
CA ASN A 265 14.22 -14.88 0.67
C ASN A 265 14.19 -16.36 0.19
N ASN A 266 13.33 -16.73 -0.73
CA ASN A 266 13.28 -18.08 -1.27
C ASN A 266 13.47 -18.05 -2.79
N TYR A 267 14.75 -18.24 -3.19
CA TYR A 267 15.11 -18.55 -4.58
C TYR A 267 14.77 -20.02 -4.95
N GLN A 268 13.72 -20.60 -4.37
CA GLN A 268 13.14 -21.79 -4.97
C GLN A 268 12.60 -21.36 -6.33
N LYS A 269 13.26 -21.86 -7.37
CA LYS A 269 12.83 -21.71 -8.75
C LYS A 269 11.52 -22.47 -8.88
N ILE A 270 10.42 -21.77 -8.57
CA ILE A 270 9.09 -22.27 -8.90
C ILE A 270 8.97 -22.04 -10.40
N GLU A 271 8.84 -23.11 -11.18
CA GLU A 271 8.47 -23.01 -12.58
C GLU A 271 7.28 -22.07 -12.71
N ASP A 272 7.19 -21.31 -13.79
CA ASP A 272 6.13 -20.31 -14.01
C ASP A 272 6.13 -19.07 -13.10
N SER A 273 7.13 -18.88 -12.21
CA SER A 273 7.20 -17.70 -11.37
C SER A 273 7.82 -16.51 -12.08
N TYR A 274 7.14 -15.37 -11.97
CA TYR A 274 7.75 -14.10 -12.30
C TYR A 274 8.72 -13.71 -11.17
N PRO A 275 9.94 -13.33 -11.52
CA PRO A 275 10.86 -12.80 -10.52
C PRO A 275 10.24 -11.56 -9.87
N THR A 276 10.58 -11.32 -8.61
CA THR A 276 10.18 -10.11 -7.85
C THR A 276 10.53 -8.79 -8.54
N LEU A 277 11.18 -8.86 -9.69
CA LEU A 277 11.67 -7.75 -10.51
C LEU A 277 10.67 -7.20 -11.53
N ILE A 278 9.45 -7.74 -11.62
CA ILE A 278 8.43 -7.17 -12.50
C ILE A 278 8.05 -5.75 -12.08
N GLY A 279 7.60 -4.94 -13.05
CA GLY A 279 7.10 -3.58 -12.78
C GLY A 279 5.67 -3.58 -12.28
N ILE A 280 5.22 -2.42 -11.78
CA ILE A 280 3.85 -2.20 -11.31
C ILE A 280 2.85 -2.42 -12.43
N GLU A 281 3.16 -1.90 -13.62
CA GLU A 281 2.34 -2.01 -14.83
C GLU A 281 2.09 -3.47 -15.22
N LYS A 282 3.14 -4.31 -15.10
CA LYS A 282 3.03 -5.73 -15.40
C LYS A 282 2.19 -6.49 -14.36
N VAL A 283 2.31 -6.14 -13.08
CA VAL A 283 1.45 -6.72 -12.04
C VAL A 283 -0.01 -6.43 -12.32
N LEU A 284 -0.34 -5.18 -12.66
CA LEU A 284 -1.71 -4.79 -13.04
C LEU A 284 -2.19 -5.56 -14.28
N GLY A 285 -1.34 -5.67 -15.32
CA GLY A 285 -1.65 -6.43 -16.53
C GLY A 285 -1.90 -7.91 -16.25
N LEU A 286 -1.11 -8.53 -15.37
CA LEU A 286 -1.30 -9.93 -14.97
C LEU A 286 -2.61 -10.14 -14.22
N ILE A 287 -2.98 -9.26 -13.29
CA ILE A 287 -4.25 -9.37 -12.56
C ILE A 287 -5.42 -9.09 -13.51
N LYS A 288 -5.32 -8.06 -14.35
CA LYS A 288 -6.38 -7.71 -15.31
C LYS A 288 -6.74 -8.86 -16.26
N ASN A 289 -5.74 -9.62 -16.70
CA ASN A 289 -5.92 -10.62 -17.75
C ASN A 289 -6.03 -12.07 -17.21
N CYS A 290 -5.87 -12.31 -15.89
CA CYS A 290 -6.05 -13.66 -15.37
C CYS A 290 -7.52 -14.10 -15.44
N LYS A 291 -7.72 -15.41 -15.59
CA LYS A 291 -9.06 -16.03 -15.51
C LYS A 291 -9.51 -16.16 -14.06
N PHE A 292 -8.58 -16.52 -13.19
CA PHE A 292 -8.82 -16.73 -11.78
C PHE A 292 -7.61 -16.26 -10.94
N LEU A 293 -7.86 -15.68 -9.76
CA LEU A 293 -6.82 -15.16 -8.89
C LEU A 293 -6.80 -15.90 -7.54
N PHE A 294 -5.65 -16.44 -7.16
CA PHE A 294 -5.38 -16.98 -5.82
C PHE A 294 -4.43 -16.02 -5.10
N THR A 295 -4.81 -15.50 -3.95
CA THR A 295 -3.98 -14.50 -3.31
C THR A 295 -4.09 -14.48 -1.78
N ASN A 296 -2.95 -14.27 -1.11
CA ASN A 296 -2.85 -13.89 0.29
C ASN A 296 -2.47 -12.41 0.46
N SER A 297 -2.52 -11.62 -0.63
CA SER A 297 -2.19 -10.20 -0.60
C SER A 297 -3.44 -9.34 -0.44
N TYR A 298 -3.42 -8.41 0.51
CA TYR A 298 -4.47 -7.39 0.64
C TYR A 298 -4.74 -6.65 -0.68
N HIS A 299 -3.69 -6.13 -1.33
CA HIS A 299 -3.85 -5.44 -2.62
C HIS A 299 -4.14 -6.39 -3.77
N GLY A 300 -3.75 -7.67 -3.67
CA GLY A 300 -4.20 -8.70 -4.62
C GLY A 300 -5.72 -8.82 -4.63
N ILE A 301 -6.34 -8.85 -3.45
CA ILE A 301 -7.81 -8.86 -3.31
C ILE A 301 -8.41 -7.56 -3.84
N CYS A 302 -7.85 -6.39 -3.46
CA CYS A 302 -8.34 -5.10 -3.94
C CYS A 302 -8.37 -5.04 -5.48
N PHE A 303 -7.31 -5.45 -6.14
CA PHE A 303 -7.24 -5.44 -7.61
C PHE A 303 -8.04 -6.58 -8.24
N GLY A 304 -8.24 -7.70 -7.55
CA GLY A 304 -9.23 -8.71 -7.93
C GLY A 304 -10.64 -8.12 -8.03
N ILE A 305 -11.03 -7.34 -7.01
CA ILE A 305 -12.33 -6.64 -6.97
C ILE A 305 -12.40 -5.54 -8.05
N ILE A 306 -11.36 -4.70 -8.17
CA ILE A 306 -11.32 -3.58 -9.13
C ILE A 306 -11.44 -4.07 -10.58
N PHE A 307 -10.79 -5.19 -10.92
CA PHE A 307 -10.83 -5.80 -12.26
C PHE A 307 -11.90 -6.88 -12.41
N GLU A 308 -12.77 -7.06 -11.42
CA GLU A 308 -13.87 -8.02 -11.44
C GLU A 308 -13.41 -9.46 -11.75
N LYS A 309 -12.37 -9.91 -11.06
CA LYS A 309 -11.82 -11.25 -11.21
C LYS A 309 -12.42 -12.23 -10.24
N GLU A 310 -12.73 -13.43 -10.71
CA GLU A 310 -12.96 -14.53 -9.80
C GLU A 310 -11.71 -14.77 -8.97
N PHE A 311 -11.83 -14.84 -7.64
CA PHE A 311 -10.69 -15.02 -6.78
C PHE A 311 -11.00 -15.83 -5.52
N PHE A 312 -9.93 -16.39 -4.95
CA PHE A 312 -9.91 -16.85 -3.56
C PHE A 312 -8.80 -16.14 -2.79
N ALA A 313 -9.18 -15.69 -1.61
CA ALA A 313 -8.28 -15.11 -0.63
C ALA A 313 -7.80 -16.18 0.35
N PHE A 314 -6.54 -16.10 0.77
CA PHE A 314 -5.95 -17.01 1.74
C PHE A 314 -5.47 -16.25 2.96
N SER A 315 -5.70 -16.83 4.13
CA SER A 315 -5.21 -16.29 5.39
C SER A 315 -3.68 -16.27 5.43
N ARG A 316 -3.14 -15.35 6.21
CA ARG A 316 -1.73 -15.28 6.57
C ARG A 316 -1.56 -15.57 8.04
N LYS A 317 -0.35 -15.96 8.46
CA LYS A 317 -0.01 -16.16 9.89
C LYS A 317 -0.20 -14.89 10.71
N ALA A 318 -0.04 -13.72 10.09
CA ALA A 318 -0.22 -12.43 10.75
C ALA A 318 -1.01 -11.44 9.86
N ASN A 319 -1.66 -10.47 10.48
CA ASN A 319 -2.37 -9.36 9.81
C ASN A 319 -3.56 -9.78 8.92
N ASN A 320 -4.29 -10.82 9.30
CA ASN A 320 -5.50 -11.26 8.58
C ASN A 320 -6.64 -10.24 8.63
N GLU A 321 -6.66 -9.36 9.64
CA GLU A 321 -7.71 -8.34 9.78
C GLU A 321 -7.82 -7.40 8.58
N LYS A 322 -6.68 -7.10 7.91
CA LYS A 322 -6.71 -6.28 6.70
C LYS A 322 -7.47 -6.99 5.57
N ILE A 323 -7.22 -8.29 5.41
CA ILE A 323 -7.92 -9.13 4.43
C ILE A 323 -9.40 -9.21 4.76
N LEU A 324 -9.74 -9.51 6.00
CA LEU A 324 -11.13 -9.55 6.47
C LEU A 324 -11.83 -8.21 6.32
N THR A 325 -11.13 -7.09 6.57
CA THR A 325 -11.71 -5.75 6.39
C THR A 325 -12.17 -5.54 4.95
N VAL A 326 -11.30 -5.75 3.95
CA VAL A 326 -11.69 -5.51 2.55
C VAL A 326 -12.76 -6.49 2.10
N LEU A 327 -12.69 -7.76 2.46
CA LEU A 327 -13.73 -8.73 2.11
C LEU A 327 -15.08 -8.34 2.71
N ARG A 328 -15.13 -7.91 3.98
CA ARG A 328 -16.36 -7.46 4.64
C ARG A 328 -16.95 -6.20 4.02
N LEU A 329 -16.10 -5.23 3.64
CA LEU A 329 -16.56 -4.00 2.99
C LEU A 329 -17.23 -4.25 1.64
N PHE A 330 -16.95 -5.39 1.00
CA PHE A 330 -17.56 -5.80 -0.27
C PHE A 330 -18.51 -7.00 -0.15
N ASN A 331 -18.80 -7.47 1.07
CA ASN A 331 -19.61 -8.65 1.34
C ASN A 331 -19.10 -9.92 0.63
N LEU A 332 -17.78 -10.12 0.68
CA LEU A 332 -17.06 -11.21 -0.01
C LEU A 332 -16.29 -12.12 0.96
N GLU A 333 -16.69 -12.20 2.25
CA GLU A 333 -16.02 -13.04 3.25
C GLU A 333 -16.03 -14.52 2.88
N ASN A 334 -17.00 -14.96 2.08
CA ASN A 334 -17.08 -16.30 1.54
C ASN A 334 -15.93 -16.67 0.59
N ARG A 335 -15.16 -15.68 0.13
CA ARG A 335 -13.96 -15.85 -0.69
C ARG A 335 -12.71 -16.16 0.10
N LEU A 336 -12.76 -16.07 1.44
CA LEU A 336 -11.65 -16.47 2.29
C LEU A 336 -11.64 -17.99 2.47
N ILE A 337 -10.56 -18.61 2.04
CA ILE A 337 -10.35 -20.05 2.20
C ILE A 337 -9.72 -20.32 3.56
N ASN A 338 -10.46 -21.05 4.40
CA ASN A 338 -10.03 -21.58 5.68
C ASN A 338 -10.32 -23.08 5.65
N ASP A 339 -9.35 -23.91 5.29
CA ASP A 339 -9.44 -25.40 5.24
C ASP A 339 -10.63 -25.97 4.45
N LYS A 340 -11.33 -25.16 3.68
CA LYS A 340 -12.49 -25.59 2.87
C LYS A 340 -12.05 -26.00 1.48
N GLU A 341 -12.81 -26.92 0.89
CA GLU A 341 -12.70 -27.19 -0.55
C GLU A 341 -13.04 -25.94 -1.36
N ILE A 342 -12.33 -25.76 -2.46
CA ILE A 342 -12.56 -24.66 -3.40
C ILE A 342 -13.85 -24.98 -4.15
N MET A 343 -14.91 -24.26 -3.85
CA MET A 343 -16.15 -24.31 -4.63
C MET A 343 -16.27 -23.00 -5.44
N PRO A 344 -15.99 -23.04 -6.73
CA PRO A 344 -16.14 -21.86 -7.58
C PRO A 344 -17.63 -21.51 -7.67
N CYS A 345 -17.95 -20.32 -7.21
CA CYS A 345 -19.24 -19.67 -7.48
C CYS A 345 -18.93 -18.27 -8.02
N ASN A 346 -19.69 -17.81 -9.00
CA ASN A 346 -19.46 -16.51 -9.59
C ASN A 346 -19.66 -15.38 -8.57
N ILE A 347 -18.78 -14.39 -8.58
CA ILE A 347 -18.94 -13.19 -7.77
C ILE A 347 -19.96 -12.27 -8.44
N ASP A 348 -21.01 -11.91 -7.71
CA ASP A 348 -21.90 -10.83 -8.11
C ASP A 348 -21.23 -9.49 -7.80
N TYR A 349 -20.48 -8.97 -8.76
CA TYR A 349 -19.77 -7.70 -8.62
C TYR A 349 -20.68 -6.48 -8.58
N ILE A 350 -21.91 -6.57 -9.12
CA ILE A 350 -22.89 -5.49 -9.00
C ILE A 350 -23.28 -5.35 -7.53
N SER A 351 -23.67 -6.44 -6.89
CA SER A 351 -24.02 -6.48 -5.48
C SER A 351 -22.85 -6.08 -4.59
N ALA A 352 -21.65 -6.63 -4.81
CA ALA A 352 -20.46 -6.34 -4.03
C ALA A 352 -20.07 -4.85 -4.08
N LYS A 353 -20.12 -4.23 -5.25
CA LYS A 353 -19.82 -2.79 -5.40
C LYS A 353 -20.90 -1.92 -4.76
N ASN A 354 -22.17 -2.29 -4.88
CA ASN A 354 -23.26 -1.58 -4.21
C ASN A 354 -23.07 -1.60 -2.71
N PHE A 355 -22.61 -2.71 -2.13
CA PHE A 355 -22.34 -2.85 -0.69
C PHE A 355 -21.25 -1.87 -0.21
N ALA A 356 -20.21 -1.66 -1.04
CA ALA A 356 -19.11 -0.75 -0.72
C ALA A 356 -19.39 0.73 -1.06
N THR A 357 -20.49 1.04 -1.74
CA THR A 357 -20.77 2.40 -2.25
C THR A 357 -20.75 3.43 -1.13
N GLU A 358 -21.39 3.14 0.00
CA GLU A 358 -21.48 4.07 1.12
C GLU A 358 -20.10 4.43 1.69
N ILE A 359 -19.24 3.44 1.92
CA ILE A 359 -17.90 3.68 2.47
C ILE A 359 -17.01 4.42 1.48
N ILE A 360 -17.13 4.14 0.17
CA ILE A 360 -16.40 4.85 -0.87
C ILE A 360 -16.83 6.34 -0.88
N GLN A 361 -18.13 6.63 -0.84
CA GLN A 361 -18.62 8.00 -0.81
C GLN A 361 -18.23 8.73 0.47
N LYS A 362 -18.36 8.11 1.63
CA LYS A 362 -17.86 8.67 2.92
C LYS A 362 -16.38 9.01 2.85
N SER A 363 -15.56 8.14 2.22
CA SER A 363 -14.12 8.36 2.07
C SER A 363 -13.81 9.54 1.16
N LYS A 364 -14.56 9.70 0.07
CA LYS A 364 -14.46 10.86 -0.83
C LYS A 364 -14.83 12.14 -0.12
N LEU A 365 -15.97 12.17 0.58
CA LEU A 365 -16.41 13.32 1.37
C LEU A 365 -15.41 13.68 2.47
N PHE A 366 -14.81 12.70 3.15
CA PHE A 366 -13.76 12.95 4.14
C PHE A 366 -12.58 13.72 3.54
N ILE A 367 -12.12 13.31 2.34
CA ILE A 367 -11.01 13.98 1.65
C ILE A 367 -11.42 15.39 1.22
N GLU A 368 -12.58 15.53 0.62
CA GLU A 368 -13.08 16.81 0.13
C GLU A 368 -13.26 17.82 1.26
N ASP A 369 -13.85 17.40 2.36
CA ASP A 369 -14.04 18.23 3.55
C ASP A 369 -12.71 18.59 4.24
N ALA A 370 -11.70 17.68 4.20
CA ALA A 370 -10.39 17.94 4.75
C ALA A 370 -9.52 18.86 3.89
N LEU A 371 -9.69 18.82 2.55
CA LEU A 371 -8.75 19.44 1.61
C LEU A 371 -9.35 20.54 0.74
N LYS A 372 -10.67 20.51 0.49
CA LYS A 372 -11.40 21.58 -0.18
C LYS A 372 -11.95 22.58 0.85
N GLU A 373 -11.10 23.22 1.64
CA GLU A 373 -11.63 24.38 2.35
C GLU A 373 -12.12 25.40 1.33
N LYS A 374 -13.38 25.77 1.49
CA LYS A 374 -13.91 26.98 0.86
C LYS A 374 -12.89 28.07 1.13
N ILE A 375 -12.33 28.64 0.07
CA ILE A 375 -11.75 29.97 0.10
C ILE A 375 -12.94 30.88 0.44
N LEU A 376 -13.30 30.91 1.71
CA LEU A 376 -14.25 31.86 2.25
C LEU A 376 -13.44 33.14 2.51
N GLY A 377 -13.55 34.06 1.54
CA GLY A 377 -13.39 35.47 1.78
C GLY A 377 -11.98 36.01 1.71
N GLY A 378 -11.53 36.29 0.50
CA GLY A 378 -10.83 37.55 0.23
C GLY A 378 -11.88 38.51 -0.32
N GLY A 379 -12.52 39.23 0.56
CA GLY A 379 -13.25 40.44 0.24
C GLY A 379 -12.44 41.62 0.78
#